data_ac2bdcd056cd707de35deb2b39e1f518
#
_entry.id   ac2bdcd056cd707de35deb2b39e1f518
#
_cell.length_a   1.000
_cell.length_b   1.000
_cell.length_c   1.000
_cell.angle_alpha   90.00
_cell.angle_beta   90.00
_cell.angle_gamma   90.00
#
_symmetry.space_group_name_H-M   'P 1'
#
loop_
_entity.id
_entity.type
_entity.pdbx_description
1 polymer ?
#
loop_
_entity_poly.entity_id
_entity_poly.type
_entity_poly.pdbx_seq_one_letter_code
_entity_poly.pdbx_strand_id
1 'polypeptide(L)'
;MIVLVDGHKHHYEMECLTMMFFPGEKITTTTDLSQQDGDYLYTRLREGEGIGQLFVRASVGGTSAEEGMEIPLDAPDYDRQCERGFGRMVYRLLSAATGRAPKWGILTGIRPIKLFHQCVADGMTEEEIRQLFTQEMLLSPGKLDLAIQTQKNEQKVLSRSTRDSFSLYISIPFC
;
A
#
# COMPACT_ATOMS: atom_id res chain seq x y z
N MET A 1 -2.75 -18.32 -6.01
CA MET A 1 -2.70 -16.97 -6.65
C MET A 1 -1.28 -16.62 -7.03
N ILE A 2 -1.01 -16.20 -8.27
CA ILE A 2 0.31 -15.81 -8.77
C ILE A 2 0.34 -14.29 -8.98
N VAL A 3 1.43 -13.62 -8.59
CA VAL A 3 1.68 -12.20 -8.86
C VAL A 3 2.81 -12.11 -9.88
N LEU A 4 2.48 -11.61 -11.06
CA LEU A 4 3.40 -11.42 -12.17
C LEU A 4 3.88 -9.97 -12.18
N VAL A 5 5.18 -9.76 -12.07
CA VAL A 5 5.78 -8.42 -12.00
C VAL A 5 6.69 -8.19 -13.21
N ASP A 6 6.38 -7.17 -13.99
CA ASP A 6 7.03 -6.86 -15.25
C ASP A 6 7.52 -5.40 -15.30
N GLY A 7 8.83 -5.22 -15.31
CA GLY A 7 9.50 -3.93 -15.51
C GLY A 7 9.52 -2.99 -14.30
N HIS A 8 9.21 -3.46 -13.09
CA HIS A 8 9.32 -2.66 -11.87
C HIS A 8 9.83 -3.47 -10.66
N LYS A 9 10.18 -2.78 -9.57
CA LYS A 9 10.80 -3.38 -8.36
C LYS A 9 9.84 -3.63 -7.20
N HIS A 10 8.57 -3.25 -7.31
CA HIS A 10 7.58 -3.29 -6.21
C HIS A 10 6.99 -4.69 -5.99
N HIS A 11 7.84 -5.72 -6.00
CA HIS A 11 7.43 -7.12 -5.84
C HIS A 11 6.79 -7.38 -4.48
N TYR A 12 7.45 -6.91 -3.42
CA TYR A 12 7.03 -7.14 -2.04
C TYR A 12 5.68 -6.45 -1.74
N GLU A 13 5.51 -5.21 -2.19
CA GLU A 13 4.30 -4.43 -1.99
C GLU A 13 3.09 -5.10 -2.69
N MET A 14 3.29 -5.58 -3.91
CA MET A 14 2.24 -6.28 -4.67
C MET A 14 1.87 -7.61 -4.03
N GLU A 15 2.85 -8.38 -3.55
CA GLU A 15 2.63 -9.61 -2.82
C GLU A 15 1.84 -9.38 -1.52
N CYS A 16 2.34 -8.47 -0.67
CA CYS A 16 1.69 -8.14 0.61
C CYS A 16 0.26 -7.63 0.41
N LEU A 17 0.03 -6.77 -0.58
CA LEU A 17 -1.31 -6.28 -0.87
C LEU A 17 -2.22 -7.41 -1.35
N THR A 18 -1.74 -8.28 -2.23
CA THR A 18 -2.50 -9.44 -2.72
C THR A 18 -2.87 -10.39 -1.57
N MET A 19 -1.96 -10.64 -0.63
CA MET A 19 -2.22 -11.47 0.55
C MET A 19 -3.39 -10.99 1.40
N MET A 20 -3.66 -9.68 1.43
CA MET A 20 -4.80 -9.14 2.17
C MET A 20 -6.16 -9.53 1.57
N PHE A 21 -6.20 -9.81 0.27
CA PHE A 21 -7.41 -10.24 -0.43
C PHE A 21 -7.61 -11.76 -0.41
N PHE A 22 -6.54 -12.52 -0.27
CA PHE A 22 -6.52 -13.99 -0.29
C PHE A 22 -5.92 -14.57 0.99
N PRO A 23 -6.54 -14.32 2.18
CA PRO A 23 -6.01 -14.80 3.44
C PRO A 23 -5.99 -16.33 3.49
N GLY A 24 -4.83 -16.88 3.84
CA GLY A 24 -4.60 -18.32 3.92
C GLY A 24 -4.19 -18.97 2.59
N GLU A 25 -4.19 -18.25 1.49
CA GLU A 25 -3.66 -18.74 0.22
C GLU A 25 -2.15 -18.49 0.11
N LYS A 26 -1.47 -19.41 -0.58
CA LYS A 26 -0.07 -19.19 -0.96
C LYS A 26 -0.03 -18.20 -2.13
N ILE A 27 0.57 -17.05 -1.91
CA ILE A 27 0.89 -16.09 -2.98
C ILE A 27 2.33 -16.35 -3.44
N THR A 28 2.55 -16.36 -4.73
CA THR A 28 3.89 -16.53 -5.34
C THR A 28 4.13 -15.38 -6.30
N THR A 29 5.20 -14.63 -6.08
CA THR A 29 5.59 -13.54 -6.97
C THR A 29 6.67 -14.02 -7.94
N THR A 30 6.53 -13.71 -9.22
CA THR A 30 7.47 -14.11 -10.27
C THR A 30 7.55 -13.06 -11.38
N THR A 31 8.65 -13.06 -12.10
CA THR A 31 8.86 -12.31 -13.36
C THR A 31 8.66 -13.19 -14.60
N ASP A 32 8.41 -14.48 -14.42
CA ASP A 32 8.11 -15.40 -15.52
C ASP A 32 6.67 -15.23 -15.99
N LEU A 33 6.51 -14.49 -17.07
CA LEU A 33 5.20 -14.13 -17.64
C LEU A 33 4.47 -15.29 -18.31
N SER A 34 5.09 -16.47 -18.42
CA SER A 34 4.42 -17.67 -18.94
C SER A 34 3.44 -18.30 -17.94
N GLN A 35 3.53 -17.91 -16.66
CA GLN A 35 2.72 -18.48 -15.57
C GLN A 35 1.37 -17.75 -15.40
N GLN A 36 0.55 -17.73 -16.43
CA GLN A 36 -0.79 -17.10 -16.42
C GLN A 36 -1.92 -18.11 -16.31
N ASP A 37 -1.66 -19.27 -15.70
CA ASP A 37 -2.68 -20.28 -15.48
C ASP A 37 -3.45 -20.03 -14.17
N GLY A 38 -4.78 -20.08 -14.23
CA GLY A 38 -5.65 -19.89 -13.07
C GLY A 38 -5.76 -18.43 -12.63
N ASP A 39 -5.82 -18.20 -11.32
CA ASP A 39 -5.93 -16.87 -10.75
C ASP A 39 -4.56 -16.18 -10.67
N TYR A 40 -4.46 -15.00 -11.28
CA TYR A 40 -3.23 -14.21 -11.28
C TYR A 40 -3.49 -12.70 -11.19
N LEU A 41 -2.49 -11.98 -10.69
CA LEU A 41 -2.35 -10.54 -10.78
C LEU A 41 -1.14 -10.22 -11.65
N TYR A 42 -1.31 -9.44 -12.70
CA TYR A 42 -0.23 -8.95 -13.55
C TYR A 42 -0.06 -7.45 -13.38
N THR A 43 1.18 -7.03 -13.09
CA THR A 43 1.54 -5.61 -12.91
C THR A 43 2.72 -5.29 -13.83
N ARG A 44 2.63 -4.17 -14.57
CA ARG A 44 3.64 -3.78 -15.55
C ARG A 44 3.94 -2.28 -15.48
N LEU A 45 5.22 -1.93 -15.53
CA LEU A 45 5.70 -0.58 -15.79
C LEU A 45 6.48 -0.56 -17.11
N ARG A 46 6.17 0.42 -17.95
CA ARG A 46 6.96 0.77 -19.13
C ARG A 46 7.28 2.25 -19.08
N GLU A 47 8.53 2.59 -19.26
CA GLU A 47 9.01 3.98 -19.28
C GLU A 47 9.42 4.36 -20.70
N GLY A 48 8.95 5.52 -21.14
CA GLY A 48 9.27 6.04 -22.48
C GLY A 48 8.60 7.40 -22.71
N GLU A 49 9.17 8.20 -23.59
CA GLU A 49 8.62 9.51 -24.02
C GLU A 49 8.28 10.47 -22.86
N GLY A 50 9.04 10.41 -21.75
CA GLY A 50 8.84 11.27 -20.59
C GLY A 50 7.74 10.82 -19.62
N ILE A 51 7.14 9.65 -19.83
CA ILE A 51 6.09 9.09 -18.98
C ILE A 51 6.38 7.64 -18.58
N GLY A 52 5.94 7.27 -17.39
CA GLY A 52 5.82 5.89 -16.92
C GLY A 52 4.38 5.40 -17.07
N GLN A 53 4.19 4.36 -17.86
CA GLN A 53 2.90 3.71 -18.07
C GLN A 53 2.75 2.52 -17.13
N LEU A 54 1.85 2.65 -16.18
CA LEU A 54 1.48 1.58 -15.25
C LEU A 54 0.27 0.83 -15.79
N PHE A 55 0.33 -0.48 -15.68
CA PHE A 55 -0.78 -1.35 -16.08
C PHE A 55 -0.95 -2.48 -15.07
N VAL A 56 -2.19 -2.78 -14.72
CA VAL A 56 -2.57 -3.89 -13.83
C VAL A 56 -3.70 -4.67 -14.46
N ARG A 57 -3.58 -6.00 -14.45
CA ARG A 57 -4.67 -6.93 -14.79
C ARG A 57 -4.84 -7.93 -13.66
N ALA A 58 -6.05 -8.10 -13.19
CA ALA A 58 -6.43 -9.15 -12.25
C ALA A 58 -7.33 -10.18 -12.95
N SER A 59 -6.98 -11.45 -12.86
CA SER A 59 -7.80 -12.58 -13.30
C SER A 59 -8.12 -13.43 -12.08
N VAL A 60 -9.40 -13.47 -11.70
CA VAL A 60 -9.85 -14.14 -10.48
C VAL A 60 -11.18 -14.83 -10.75
N GLY A 61 -11.27 -16.12 -10.43
CA GLY A 61 -12.50 -16.90 -10.59
C GLY A 61 -13.03 -16.92 -12.03
N GLY A 62 -12.14 -16.90 -13.02
CA GLY A 62 -12.47 -16.90 -14.44
C GLY A 62 -12.92 -15.55 -15.00
N THR A 63 -12.88 -14.47 -14.20
CA THR A 63 -13.18 -13.12 -14.66
C THR A 63 -11.90 -12.28 -14.64
N SER A 64 -11.67 -11.51 -15.72
CA SER A 64 -10.51 -10.61 -15.82
C SER A 64 -10.97 -9.16 -15.91
N ALA A 65 -10.25 -8.28 -15.21
CA ALA A 65 -10.39 -6.83 -15.31
C ALA A 65 -9.00 -6.19 -15.32
N GLU A 66 -8.90 -5.01 -15.93
CA GLU A 66 -7.63 -4.30 -16.07
C GLU A 66 -7.80 -2.80 -15.88
N GLU A 67 -6.72 -2.16 -15.49
CA GLU A 67 -6.64 -0.72 -15.28
C GLU A 67 -5.24 -0.23 -15.64
N GLY A 68 -5.13 0.99 -16.14
CA GLY A 68 -3.86 1.64 -16.46
C GLY A 68 -3.84 3.09 -16.03
N MET A 69 -2.64 3.62 -15.79
CA MET A 69 -2.42 5.03 -15.53
C MET A 69 -1.03 5.47 -16.01
N GLU A 70 -0.86 6.76 -16.20
CA GLU A 70 0.39 7.37 -16.60
C GLU A 70 0.90 8.32 -15.51
N ILE A 71 2.22 8.35 -15.31
CA ILE A 71 2.90 9.24 -14.37
C ILE A 71 4.08 9.86 -15.11
N PRO A 72 4.22 11.21 -15.13
CA PRO A 72 5.40 11.86 -15.70
C PRO A 72 6.69 11.39 -15.01
N LEU A 73 7.74 11.13 -15.77
CA LEU A 73 9.04 10.68 -15.21
C LEU A 73 9.71 11.73 -14.33
N ASP A 74 9.41 13.01 -14.56
CA ASP A 74 9.89 14.14 -13.77
C ASP A 74 9.00 14.47 -12.56
N ALA A 75 7.96 13.66 -12.32
CA ALA A 75 7.08 13.85 -11.17
C ALA A 75 7.86 13.73 -9.85
N PRO A 76 7.60 14.60 -8.86
CA PRO A 76 8.20 14.47 -7.54
C PRO A 76 7.92 13.08 -6.94
N ASP A 77 8.95 12.45 -6.36
CA ASP A 77 8.82 11.10 -5.78
C ASP A 77 8.22 10.07 -6.76
N TYR A 78 8.60 10.11 -8.05
CA TYR A 78 8.09 9.25 -9.12
C TYR A 78 7.93 7.79 -8.71
N ASP A 79 8.96 7.20 -8.10
CA ASP A 79 8.94 5.82 -7.65
C ASP A 79 7.81 5.55 -6.63
N ARG A 80 7.62 6.44 -5.67
CA ARG A 80 6.54 6.36 -4.68
C ARG A 80 5.16 6.56 -5.33
N GLN A 81 5.07 7.42 -6.34
CA GLN A 81 3.83 7.59 -7.10
C GLN A 81 3.49 6.32 -7.88
N CYS A 82 4.48 5.64 -8.48
CA CYS A 82 4.31 4.34 -9.12
C CYS A 82 3.82 3.28 -8.13
N GLU A 83 4.47 3.14 -6.97
CA GLU A 83 4.06 2.21 -5.90
C GLU A 83 2.59 2.44 -5.50
N ARG A 84 2.21 3.69 -5.21
CA ARG A 84 0.84 4.04 -4.84
C ARG A 84 -0.14 3.82 -5.99
N GLY A 85 0.26 4.13 -7.22
CA GLY A 85 -0.53 3.91 -8.42
C GLY A 85 -0.88 2.43 -8.59
N PHE A 86 0.13 1.56 -8.55
CA PHE A 86 -0.08 0.12 -8.55
C PHE A 86 -0.97 -0.32 -7.40
N GLY A 87 -0.67 0.11 -6.17
CA GLY A 87 -1.46 -0.24 -4.99
C GLY A 87 -2.94 0.08 -5.15
N ARG A 88 -3.28 1.27 -5.65
CA ARG A 88 -4.69 1.68 -5.87
C ARG A 88 -5.38 0.85 -6.96
N MET A 89 -4.72 0.59 -8.08
CA MET A 89 -5.28 -0.23 -9.15
C MET A 89 -5.51 -1.67 -8.68
N VAL A 90 -4.50 -2.27 -8.03
CA VAL A 90 -4.61 -3.62 -7.44
C VAL A 90 -5.73 -3.68 -6.41
N TYR A 91 -5.81 -2.71 -5.50
CA TYR A 91 -6.87 -2.67 -4.49
C TYR A 91 -8.26 -2.61 -5.12
N ARG A 92 -8.48 -1.75 -6.12
CA ARG A 92 -9.78 -1.63 -6.80
C ARG A 92 -10.16 -2.90 -7.56
N LEU A 93 -9.25 -3.45 -8.35
CA LEU A 93 -9.49 -4.66 -9.13
C LEU A 93 -9.76 -5.87 -8.25
N LEU A 94 -8.94 -6.08 -7.21
CA LEU A 94 -9.14 -7.21 -6.29
C LEU A 94 -10.35 -7.01 -5.38
N SER A 95 -10.68 -5.78 -4.97
CA SER A 95 -11.93 -5.52 -4.23
C SER A 95 -13.15 -5.87 -5.07
N ALA A 96 -13.17 -5.49 -6.34
CA ALA A 96 -14.26 -5.82 -7.26
C ALA A 96 -14.37 -7.34 -7.50
N ALA A 97 -13.24 -8.02 -7.69
CA ALA A 97 -13.21 -9.46 -7.98
C ALA A 97 -13.56 -10.34 -6.76
N THR A 98 -13.17 -9.93 -5.54
CA THR A 98 -13.33 -10.75 -4.32
C THR A 98 -14.46 -10.33 -3.41
N GLY A 99 -15.03 -9.13 -3.62
CA GLY A 99 -16.00 -8.52 -2.70
C GLY A 99 -15.40 -8.08 -1.35
N ARG A 100 -14.07 -8.11 -1.19
CA ARG A 100 -13.35 -7.73 0.02
C ARG A 100 -12.83 -6.30 -0.08
N ALA A 101 -12.83 -5.59 1.04
CA ALA A 101 -12.28 -4.24 1.14
C ALA A 101 -11.40 -4.14 2.39
N PRO A 102 -10.10 -4.45 2.30
CA PRO A 102 -9.16 -4.32 3.41
C PRO A 102 -9.20 -2.93 4.02
N LYS A 103 -9.45 -2.85 5.35
CA LYS A 103 -9.74 -1.56 6.02
C LYS A 103 -8.55 -0.60 6.11
N TRP A 104 -7.33 -1.11 5.96
CA TRP A 104 -6.10 -0.31 5.90
C TRP A 104 -5.73 0.16 4.48
N GLY A 105 -6.65 -0.03 3.51
CA GLY A 105 -6.42 0.36 2.12
C GLY A 105 -5.22 -0.35 1.52
N ILE A 106 -4.32 0.43 0.92
CA ILE A 106 -3.08 -0.08 0.30
C ILE A 106 -1.89 -0.13 1.25
N LEU A 107 -2.08 0.18 2.55
CA LEU A 107 -0.98 0.16 3.52
C LEU A 107 -0.64 -1.29 3.91
N THR A 108 0.51 -1.78 3.46
CA THR A 108 1.02 -3.13 3.72
C THR A 108 2.02 -3.19 4.88
N GLY A 109 2.48 -2.04 5.37
CA GLY A 109 3.50 -1.96 6.42
C GLY A 109 3.01 -2.35 7.81
N ILE A 110 3.92 -2.87 8.64
CA ILE A 110 3.64 -3.31 10.02
C ILE A 110 3.28 -2.14 10.96
N ARG A 111 3.78 -0.93 10.67
CA ARG A 111 3.62 0.25 11.52
C ARG A 111 3.09 1.46 10.74
N PRO A 112 1.82 1.45 10.32
CA PRO A 112 1.24 2.55 9.53
C PRO A 112 1.31 3.90 10.25
N ILE A 113 1.31 3.90 11.59
CA ILE A 113 1.36 5.12 12.40
C ILE A 113 2.61 5.99 12.13
N LYS A 114 3.73 5.40 11.69
CA LYS A 114 4.93 6.16 11.33
C LYS A 114 4.69 7.15 10.20
N LEU A 115 3.83 6.78 9.22
CA LEU A 115 3.47 7.67 8.13
C LEU A 115 2.66 8.88 8.63
N PHE A 116 1.79 8.69 9.62
CA PHE A 116 1.04 9.78 10.25
C PHE A 116 1.96 10.74 11.01
N HIS A 117 2.93 10.20 11.77
CA HIS A 117 3.94 11.03 12.43
C HIS A 117 4.78 11.81 11.42
N GLN A 118 5.15 11.21 10.29
CA GLN A 118 5.88 11.89 9.23
C GLN A 118 5.07 13.04 8.64
N CYS A 119 3.81 12.82 8.29
CA CYS A 119 2.93 13.87 7.78
C CYS A 119 2.81 15.06 8.73
N VAL A 120 2.69 14.79 10.03
CA VAL A 120 2.67 15.85 11.06
C VAL A 120 4.02 16.58 11.15
N ALA A 121 5.14 15.85 11.06
CA ALA A 121 6.49 16.44 11.07
C ALA A 121 6.75 17.30 9.83
N ASP A 122 6.17 16.92 8.69
CA ASP A 122 6.21 17.67 7.42
C ASP A 122 5.26 18.88 7.42
N GLY A 123 4.54 19.13 8.52
CA GLY A 123 3.68 20.29 8.71
C GLY A 123 2.28 20.16 8.11
N MET A 124 1.87 18.96 7.71
CA MET A 124 0.53 18.72 7.18
C MET A 124 -0.54 18.92 8.26
N THR A 125 -1.63 19.57 7.88
CA THR A 125 -2.83 19.68 8.71
C THR A 125 -3.57 18.34 8.82
N GLU A 126 -4.41 18.19 9.85
CA GLU A 126 -5.24 16.98 9.98
C GLU A 126 -6.13 16.75 8.77
N GLU A 127 -6.67 17.81 8.16
CA GLU A 127 -7.51 17.71 6.98
C GLU A 127 -6.73 17.18 5.76
N GLU A 128 -5.52 17.67 5.52
CA GLU A 128 -4.64 17.17 4.45
C GLU A 128 -4.26 15.71 4.68
N ILE A 129 -3.98 15.33 5.93
CA ILE A 129 -3.72 13.94 6.30
C ILE A 129 -4.96 13.07 6.03
N ARG A 130 -6.15 13.51 6.44
CA ARG A 130 -7.39 12.80 6.17
C ARG A 130 -7.61 12.61 4.67
N GLN A 131 -7.42 13.65 3.89
CA GLN A 131 -7.57 13.60 2.45
C GLN A 131 -6.58 12.64 1.80
N LEU A 132 -5.28 12.75 2.14
CA LEU A 132 -4.22 11.86 1.65
C LEU A 132 -4.55 10.38 1.94
N PHE A 133 -4.86 10.05 3.19
CA PHE A 133 -5.07 8.64 3.56
C PHE A 133 -6.40 8.07 3.08
N THR A 134 -7.43 8.90 2.89
CA THR A 134 -8.70 8.45 2.31
C THR A 134 -8.60 8.27 0.79
N GLN A 135 -8.06 9.26 0.08
CA GLN A 135 -8.09 9.29 -1.39
C GLN A 135 -6.94 8.50 -2.01
N GLU A 136 -5.73 8.65 -1.47
CA GLU A 136 -4.55 8.03 -2.04
C GLU A 136 -4.24 6.66 -1.43
N MET A 137 -4.45 6.50 -0.12
CA MET A 137 -4.13 5.24 0.58
C MET A 137 -5.35 4.34 0.78
N LEU A 138 -6.56 4.81 0.46
CA LEU A 138 -7.83 4.07 0.51
C LEU A 138 -8.16 3.51 1.90
N LEU A 139 -7.76 4.20 2.98
CA LEU A 139 -8.11 3.81 4.34
C LEU A 139 -9.60 3.96 4.59
N SER A 140 -10.18 3.00 5.29
CA SER A 140 -11.56 3.16 5.80
C SER A 140 -11.62 4.26 6.86
N PRO A 141 -12.76 4.98 6.98
CA PRO A 141 -12.93 6.07 7.95
C PRO A 141 -12.55 5.66 9.37
N GLY A 142 -13.01 4.50 9.83
CA GLY A 142 -12.73 4.03 11.19
C GLY A 142 -11.25 3.72 11.46
N LYS A 143 -10.49 3.27 10.45
CA LYS A 143 -9.03 3.06 10.58
C LYS A 143 -8.28 4.37 10.53
N LEU A 144 -8.73 5.32 9.74
CA LEU A 144 -8.19 6.67 9.69
C LEU A 144 -8.35 7.38 11.05
N ASP A 145 -9.55 7.35 11.63
CA ASP A 145 -9.80 7.94 12.94
C ASP A 145 -8.95 7.30 14.04
N LEU A 146 -8.85 5.97 14.02
CA LEU A 146 -7.98 5.22 14.94
C LEU A 146 -6.52 5.67 14.80
N ALA A 147 -6.01 5.79 13.59
CA ALA A 147 -4.62 6.18 13.34
C ALA A 147 -4.35 7.62 13.81
N ILE A 148 -5.23 8.56 13.50
CA ILE A 148 -5.11 9.96 13.95
C ILE A 148 -5.14 10.04 15.49
N GLN A 149 -6.07 9.32 16.12
CA GLN A 149 -6.16 9.30 17.58
C GLN A 149 -4.89 8.68 18.21
N THR A 150 -4.37 7.61 17.62
CA THR A 150 -3.13 6.97 18.09
C THR A 150 -1.95 7.91 17.94
N GLN A 151 -1.79 8.57 16.79
CA GLN A 151 -0.75 9.57 16.55
C GLN A 151 -0.77 10.69 17.60
N LYS A 152 -1.98 11.27 17.85
CA LYS A 152 -2.15 12.32 18.87
C LYS A 152 -1.77 11.86 20.30
N ASN A 153 -2.11 10.62 20.64
CA ASN A 153 -1.78 10.06 21.95
C ASN A 153 -0.27 9.77 22.08
N GLU A 154 0.33 9.17 21.06
CA GLU A 154 1.79 8.97 21.02
C GLU A 154 2.55 10.30 21.09
N GLN A 155 2.09 11.32 20.37
CA GLN A 155 2.71 12.65 20.39
C GLN A 155 2.75 13.26 21.79
N LYS A 156 1.70 13.07 22.61
CA LYS A 156 1.68 13.54 24.01
C LYS A 156 2.75 12.88 24.88
N VAL A 157 3.07 11.62 24.60
CA VAL A 157 4.11 10.89 25.32
C VAL A 157 5.48 11.28 24.79
N LEU A 158 5.66 11.28 23.47
CA LEU A 158 6.93 11.59 22.81
C LEU A 158 7.39 13.04 23.08
N SER A 159 6.46 14.00 23.16
CA SER A 159 6.80 15.39 23.46
C SER A 159 7.38 15.62 24.85
N ARG A 160 7.24 14.65 25.77
CA ARG A 160 7.85 14.70 27.12
C ARG A 160 9.26 14.11 27.14
N SER A 161 9.69 13.44 26.06
CA SER A 161 11.02 12.84 25.97
C SER A 161 12.04 13.93 25.66
N THR A 162 13.15 13.92 26.40
CA THR A 162 14.30 14.80 26.20
C THR A 162 15.48 14.01 25.62
N ARG A 163 16.59 14.69 25.30
CA ARG A 163 17.79 14.03 24.78
C ARG A 163 18.35 12.96 25.76
N ASP A 164 18.11 13.15 27.06
CA ASP A 164 18.60 12.26 28.13
C ASP A 164 17.57 11.24 28.59
N SER A 165 16.41 11.19 27.91
CA SER A 165 15.38 10.20 28.17
C SER A 165 15.73 8.85 27.55
N PHE A 166 15.37 7.77 28.23
CA PHE A 166 15.46 6.41 27.69
C PHE A 166 14.11 5.70 27.78
N SER A 167 13.89 4.73 26.90
CA SER A 167 12.72 3.87 26.95
C SER A 167 13.11 2.47 27.38
N LEU A 168 12.40 1.90 28.35
CA LEU A 168 12.56 0.53 28.78
C LEU A 168 11.43 -0.32 28.18
N TYR A 169 11.80 -1.30 27.36
CA TYR A 169 10.87 -2.28 26.83
C TYR A 169 11.09 -3.63 27.52
N ILE A 170 10.06 -4.12 28.21
CA ILE A 170 10.08 -5.44 28.84
C ILE A 170 9.21 -6.37 28.02
N SER A 171 9.85 -7.29 27.29
CA SER A 171 9.14 -8.27 26.49
C SER A 171 8.58 -9.39 27.36
N ILE A 172 7.28 -9.66 27.21
CA ILE A 172 6.64 -10.83 27.81
C ILE A 172 6.48 -11.87 26.68
N PRO A 173 7.29 -12.96 26.65
CA PRO A 173 7.41 -13.83 25.50
C PRO A 173 6.20 -14.74 25.24
N PHE A 174 5.17 -14.69 26.07
CA PHE A 174 3.97 -15.53 25.96
C PHE A 174 2.68 -14.74 25.68
N CYS A 175 2.79 -13.58 25.06
CA CYS A 175 1.64 -12.83 24.55
C CYS A 175 1.25 -13.31 23.15
#